data_8bfaa81888b889306bdb65d2bf29323f
#
_entry.id   8bfaa81888b889306bdb65d2bf29323f
#
_cell.length_a   1.000
_cell.length_b   1.000
_cell.length_c   1.000
_cell.angle_alpha   90.00
_cell.angle_beta   90.00
_cell.angle_gamma   90.00
#
_symmetry.space_group_name_H-M   'P 1'
#
loop_
_entity.id
_entity.type
_entity.pdbx_description
1 polymer ?
#
loop_
_entity_poly.entity_id
_entity_poly.type
_entity_poly.pdbx_seq_one_letter_code
_entity_poly.pdbx_strand_id
1 'polypeptide(L)'
;MTAMQDTTAKPEPRTFSERLARMVGRGPTHLILGLIALVWLVPSIGLLVTSFRPSADMRSTGWWTVLFEPRFTTANYERVLASEGIGEAFLNSLFITIPSTILPLLIASMAAFALAWVRFPFRDTIFLVIVAMLMVPVQVGFIPTVTGFRESGTGLLTNYGAVWLTHTAWALPFGIFLLRNFFITLPKDLIEAARIDGASNVGIFRTIVLPLSVPAIAAYGIFQFLWVWNDLLMSLIYAQRNAIQPMTVKVTQLLGTYATEWSLLSAAAFLIMIVPLIVFISLQRFFVQGLLAGSVK
;
A
#
# COMPACT_ATOMS: atom_id res chain seq x y z
N MET A 1 -34.99 -49.45 -0.05
CA MET A 1 -35.42 -48.44 0.95
C MET A 1 -34.19 -48.06 1.75
N THR A 2 -33.49 -47.01 1.30
CA THR A 2 -32.28 -46.50 1.94
C THR A 2 -32.67 -45.18 2.58
N ALA A 3 -32.59 -45.13 3.90
CA ALA A 3 -32.98 -43.96 4.70
C ALA A 3 -32.06 -42.74 4.37
N MET A 4 -32.65 -41.68 3.89
CA MET A 4 -32.02 -40.35 3.80
C MET A 4 -31.70 -39.86 5.23
N GLN A 5 -30.43 -39.78 5.57
CA GLN A 5 -29.99 -39.12 6.81
C GLN A 5 -30.24 -37.62 6.67
N ASP A 6 -31.10 -37.12 7.53
CA ASP A 6 -31.44 -35.72 7.69
C ASP A 6 -30.21 -34.96 8.28
N THR A 7 -29.54 -34.15 7.45
CA THR A 7 -28.31 -33.38 7.79
C THR A 7 -28.62 -31.96 8.30
N THR A 8 -29.80 -31.68 8.83
CA THR A 8 -30.21 -30.38 9.37
C THR A 8 -30.05 -30.24 10.88
N ALA A 9 -29.03 -30.90 11.48
CA ALA A 9 -28.75 -30.70 12.89
C ALA A 9 -28.17 -29.29 13.10
N LYS A 10 -28.96 -28.38 13.67
CA LYS A 10 -28.49 -27.11 14.21
C LYS A 10 -27.33 -27.39 15.16
N PRO A 11 -26.19 -26.64 15.06
CA PRO A 11 -25.09 -26.82 16.00
C PRO A 11 -25.59 -26.57 17.44
N GLU A 12 -25.45 -27.53 18.30
CA GLU A 12 -25.84 -27.42 19.70
C GLU A 12 -25.15 -26.22 20.39
N PRO A 13 -25.84 -25.51 21.27
CA PRO A 13 -25.25 -24.38 22.01
C PRO A 13 -24.14 -24.92 22.90
N ARG A 14 -22.91 -24.52 22.57
CA ARG A 14 -21.67 -24.95 23.23
C ARG A 14 -21.72 -24.66 24.74
N THR A 15 -21.37 -25.65 25.51
CA THR A 15 -21.31 -25.57 26.99
C THR A 15 -20.30 -24.53 27.47
N PHE A 16 -20.54 -23.94 28.61
CA PHE A 16 -19.65 -22.92 29.24
C PHE A 16 -18.22 -23.45 29.38
N SER A 17 -18.04 -24.73 29.71
CA SER A 17 -16.75 -25.42 29.83
C SER A 17 -15.98 -25.47 28.50
N GLU A 18 -16.65 -25.69 27.37
CA GLU A 18 -16.00 -25.67 26.05
C GLU A 18 -15.59 -24.26 25.58
N ARG A 19 -16.33 -23.22 25.99
CA ARG A 19 -15.96 -21.82 25.78
C ARG A 19 -14.72 -21.47 26.61
N LEU A 20 -14.71 -21.87 27.89
CA LEU A 20 -13.60 -21.64 28.80
C LEU A 20 -12.33 -22.37 28.34
N ALA A 21 -12.42 -23.64 27.96
CA ALA A 21 -11.29 -24.43 27.42
C ALA A 21 -10.66 -23.80 26.18
N ARG A 22 -11.47 -23.22 25.27
CA ARG A 22 -10.98 -22.47 24.10
C ARG A 22 -10.36 -21.13 24.46
N MET A 23 -10.91 -20.42 25.43
CA MET A 23 -10.32 -19.16 25.92
C MET A 23 -8.97 -19.43 26.58
N VAL A 24 -8.88 -20.47 27.41
CA VAL A 24 -7.61 -20.87 28.05
C VAL A 24 -6.60 -21.38 27.05
N GLY A 25 -7.02 -22.18 26.03
CA GLY A 25 -6.12 -22.68 24.97
C GLY A 25 -5.60 -21.61 24.01
N ARG A 26 -6.36 -20.49 23.83
CA ARG A 26 -5.94 -19.34 23.00
C ARG A 26 -5.31 -18.20 23.78
N GLY A 27 -5.47 -18.19 25.11
CA GLY A 27 -4.95 -17.16 26.01
C GLY A 27 -3.46 -16.92 25.83
N PRO A 28 -2.58 -17.94 25.89
CA PRO A 28 -1.15 -17.79 25.71
C PRO A 28 -0.79 -17.20 24.33
N THR A 29 -1.46 -17.63 23.26
CA THR A 29 -1.24 -17.11 21.91
C THR A 29 -1.60 -15.63 21.81
N HIS A 30 -2.75 -15.22 22.36
CA HIS A 30 -3.14 -13.80 22.36
C HIS A 30 -2.23 -12.95 23.25
N LEU A 31 -1.75 -13.51 24.37
CA LEU A 31 -0.78 -12.83 25.23
C LEU A 31 0.54 -12.59 24.48
N ILE A 32 1.08 -13.62 23.83
CA ILE A 32 2.32 -13.50 23.05
C ILE A 32 2.16 -12.49 21.92
N LEU A 33 1.06 -12.59 21.15
CA LEU A 33 0.77 -11.63 20.08
C LEU A 33 0.63 -10.20 20.61
N GLY A 34 -0.03 -10.03 21.78
CA GLY A 34 -0.17 -8.73 22.43
C GLY A 34 1.18 -8.17 22.88
N LEU A 35 2.05 -8.98 23.47
CA LEU A 35 3.40 -8.57 23.86
C LEU A 35 4.25 -8.18 22.64
N ILE A 36 4.21 -8.98 21.57
CA ILE A 36 4.90 -8.63 20.32
C ILE A 36 4.38 -7.31 19.79
N ALA A 37 3.05 -7.12 19.72
CA ALA A 37 2.46 -5.87 19.26
C ALA A 37 2.88 -4.66 20.10
N LEU A 38 2.91 -4.80 21.43
CA LEU A 38 3.38 -3.75 22.33
C LEU A 38 4.85 -3.38 22.07
N VAL A 39 5.73 -4.38 21.91
CA VAL A 39 7.15 -4.14 21.58
C VAL A 39 7.29 -3.38 20.25
N TRP A 40 6.51 -3.76 19.24
CA TRP A 40 6.51 -3.08 17.93
C TRP A 40 5.95 -1.66 17.99
N LEU A 41 5.05 -1.37 18.93
CA LEU A 41 4.49 -0.02 19.09
C LEU A 41 5.45 0.93 19.84
N VAL A 42 6.39 0.43 20.63
CA VAL A 42 7.31 1.27 21.42
C VAL A 42 8.02 2.35 20.59
N PRO A 43 8.65 2.03 19.43
CA PRO A 43 9.30 3.06 18.63
C PRO A 43 8.31 4.12 18.11
N SER A 44 7.13 3.68 17.65
CA SER A 44 6.10 4.59 17.12
C SER A 44 5.51 5.49 18.19
N ILE A 45 5.25 4.94 19.38
CA ILE A 45 4.80 5.72 20.54
C ILE A 45 5.90 6.69 20.97
N GLY A 46 7.16 6.24 21.00
CA GLY A 46 8.29 7.10 21.32
C GLY A 46 8.42 8.29 20.37
N LEU A 47 8.28 8.08 19.07
CA LEU A 47 8.25 9.16 18.07
C LEU A 47 7.03 10.06 18.26
N LEU A 48 5.84 9.52 18.51
CA LEU A 48 4.62 10.29 18.75
C LEU A 48 4.79 11.21 19.97
N VAL A 49 5.23 10.65 21.07
CA VAL A 49 5.51 11.44 22.29
C VAL A 49 6.55 12.52 21.99
N THR A 50 7.65 12.15 21.30
CA THR A 50 8.72 13.06 20.93
C THR A 50 8.22 14.22 20.09
N SER A 51 7.29 14.01 19.17
CA SER A 51 6.73 15.03 18.29
C SER A 51 5.99 16.15 19.04
N PHE A 52 5.44 15.83 20.23
CA PHE A 52 4.75 16.79 21.10
C PHE A 52 5.60 17.30 22.27
N ARG A 53 6.86 16.89 22.40
CA ARG A 53 7.72 17.38 23.50
C ARG A 53 8.47 18.65 23.10
N PRO A 54 8.68 19.57 24.07
CA PRO A 54 9.57 20.72 23.88
C PRO A 54 10.99 20.29 23.49
N SER A 55 11.62 20.99 22.55
CA SER A 55 12.97 20.68 22.07
C SER A 55 14.04 20.73 23.16
N ALA A 56 13.84 21.57 24.19
CA ALA A 56 14.74 21.65 25.33
C ALA A 56 14.78 20.36 26.16
N ASP A 57 13.62 19.74 26.39
CA ASP A 57 13.50 18.52 27.19
C ASP A 57 14.10 17.30 26.47
N MET A 58 14.11 17.33 25.13
CA MET A 58 14.67 16.26 24.29
C MET A 58 16.20 16.14 24.39
N ARG A 59 16.89 17.22 24.75
CA ARG A 59 18.36 17.22 24.87
C ARG A 59 18.86 16.65 26.18
N SER A 60 17.98 16.58 27.20
CA SER A 60 18.33 16.22 28.57
C SER A 60 17.68 14.93 29.04
N THR A 61 16.53 14.53 28.47
CA THR A 61 15.73 13.41 28.97
C THR A 61 15.17 12.55 27.84
N GLY A 62 14.90 11.25 28.12
CA GLY A 62 14.26 10.35 27.17
C GLY A 62 12.75 10.61 27.05
N TRP A 63 12.13 10.12 25.95
CA TRP A 63 10.68 10.29 25.71
C TRP A 63 9.79 9.70 26.80
N TRP A 64 10.26 8.67 27.50
CA TRP A 64 9.52 7.98 28.59
C TRP A 64 9.35 8.85 29.86
N THR A 65 10.12 9.93 30.01
CA THR A 65 9.98 10.83 31.16
C THR A 65 8.65 11.58 31.18
N VAL A 66 7.95 11.64 30.05
CA VAL A 66 6.58 12.20 29.96
C VAL A 66 5.59 11.49 30.88
N LEU A 67 5.85 10.23 31.27
CA LEU A 67 5.01 9.49 32.20
C LEU A 67 5.05 10.06 33.63
N PHE A 68 6.11 10.77 33.96
CA PHE A 68 6.33 11.38 35.29
C PHE A 68 6.18 12.90 35.25
N GLU A 69 6.61 13.52 34.13
CA GLU A 69 6.55 14.97 33.91
C GLU A 69 5.91 15.24 32.54
N PRO A 70 4.58 15.27 32.44
CA PRO A 70 3.89 15.46 31.17
C PRO A 70 4.00 16.92 30.72
N ARG A 71 4.90 17.17 29.78
CA ARG A 71 5.04 18.47 29.09
C ARG A 71 4.82 18.27 27.61
N PHE A 72 3.77 18.89 27.08
CA PHE A 72 3.40 18.80 25.66
C PHE A 72 3.33 20.19 25.02
N THR A 73 3.66 20.24 23.74
CA THR A 73 3.58 21.44 22.91
C THR A 73 3.19 21.07 21.47
N THR A 74 2.46 21.95 20.79
CA THR A 74 2.18 21.88 19.34
C THR A 74 3.20 22.63 18.52
N ALA A 75 4.12 23.36 19.15
CA ALA A 75 5.07 24.24 18.48
C ALA A 75 5.93 23.53 17.42
N ASN A 76 6.22 22.22 17.60
CA ASN A 76 6.95 21.44 16.58
C ASN A 76 6.16 21.31 15.29
N TYR A 77 4.86 21.03 15.39
CA TYR A 77 3.96 20.94 14.23
C TYR A 77 3.76 22.29 13.57
N GLU A 78 3.59 23.35 14.36
CA GLU A 78 3.48 24.73 13.85
C GLU A 78 4.74 25.13 13.08
N ARG A 79 5.93 24.83 13.62
CA ARG A 79 7.21 25.07 12.93
C ARG A 79 7.35 24.26 11.64
N VAL A 80 6.98 22.99 11.64
CA VAL A 80 7.03 22.15 10.42
C VAL A 80 6.07 22.70 9.37
N LEU A 81 4.83 23.01 9.75
CA LEU A 81 3.83 23.53 8.82
C LEU A 81 4.16 24.95 8.30
N ALA A 82 4.83 25.76 9.11
CA ALA A 82 5.35 27.08 8.72
C ALA A 82 6.63 26.99 7.86
N SER A 83 7.29 25.83 7.79
CA SER A 83 8.48 25.65 6.96
C SER A 83 8.12 25.77 5.47
N GLU A 84 8.95 26.48 4.72
CA GLU A 84 8.71 26.72 3.30
C GLU A 84 8.54 25.43 2.49
N GLY A 85 7.45 25.35 1.75
CA GLY A 85 7.17 24.27 0.81
C GLY A 85 6.63 22.96 1.41
N ILE A 86 6.37 22.86 2.71
CA ILE A 86 5.80 21.64 3.32
C ILE A 86 4.36 21.41 2.85
N GLY A 87 3.53 22.46 2.82
CA GLY A 87 2.16 22.35 2.31
C GLY A 87 2.11 21.97 0.83
N GLU A 88 2.98 22.58 0.02
CA GLU A 88 3.12 22.21 -1.40
C GLU A 88 3.62 20.77 -1.58
N ALA A 89 4.61 20.35 -0.79
CA ALA A 89 5.14 19.00 -0.82
C ALA A 89 4.09 17.94 -0.43
N PHE A 90 3.19 18.28 0.49
CA PHE A 90 2.05 17.42 0.85
C PHE A 90 1.10 17.24 -0.35
N LEU A 91 0.73 18.34 -1.00
CA LEU A 91 -0.08 18.29 -2.22
C LEU A 91 0.63 17.53 -3.34
N ASN A 92 1.93 17.75 -3.53
CA ASN A 92 2.75 17.03 -4.49
C ASN A 92 2.74 15.51 -4.21
N SER A 93 2.82 15.10 -2.94
CA SER A 93 2.69 13.68 -2.58
C SER A 93 1.37 13.10 -3.04
N LEU A 94 0.25 13.83 -2.88
CA LEU A 94 -1.06 13.40 -3.38
C LEU A 94 -1.10 13.36 -4.91
N PHE A 95 -0.61 14.41 -5.58
CA PHE A 95 -0.56 14.48 -7.06
C PHE A 95 0.36 13.44 -7.68
N ILE A 96 1.38 12.99 -6.98
CA ILE A 96 2.23 11.87 -7.41
C ILE A 96 1.51 10.55 -7.13
N THR A 97 1.05 10.33 -5.89
CA THR A 97 0.61 9.01 -5.43
C THR A 97 -0.71 8.58 -6.07
N ILE A 98 -1.68 9.49 -6.20
CA ILE A 98 -3.00 9.13 -6.72
C ILE A 98 -2.93 8.64 -8.18
N PRO A 99 -2.33 9.38 -9.13
CA PRO A 99 -2.20 8.88 -10.50
C PRO A 99 -1.29 7.65 -10.61
N SER A 100 -0.17 7.62 -9.86
CA SER A 100 0.77 6.48 -9.84
C SER A 100 0.18 5.22 -9.17
N THR A 101 -0.98 5.34 -8.53
CA THR A 101 -1.77 4.20 -8.03
C THR A 101 -2.84 3.81 -9.03
N ILE A 102 -3.60 4.77 -9.54
CA ILE A 102 -4.75 4.51 -10.41
C ILE A 102 -4.31 3.97 -11.78
N LEU A 103 -3.27 4.56 -12.38
CA LEU A 103 -2.80 4.17 -13.71
C LEU A 103 -2.38 2.69 -13.78
N PRO A 104 -1.46 2.20 -12.91
CA PRO A 104 -1.10 0.80 -12.94
C PRO A 104 -2.24 -0.12 -12.53
N LEU A 105 -3.16 0.33 -11.66
CA LEU A 105 -4.33 -0.45 -11.27
C LEU A 105 -5.24 -0.74 -12.46
N LEU A 106 -5.52 0.27 -13.28
CA LEU A 106 -6.33 0.14 -14.49
C LEU A 106 -5.64 -0.73 -15.53
N ILE A 107 -4.38 -0.44 -15.85
CA ILE A 107 -3.62 -1.15 -16.89
C ILE A 107 -3.40 -2.61 -16.48
N ALA A 108 -2.97 -2.86 -15.25
CA ALA A 108 -2.74 -4.20 -14.75
C ALA A 108 -4.03 -5.03 -14.68
N SER A 109 -5.17 -4.43 -14.32
CA SER A 109 -6.45 -5.14 -14.31
C SER A 109 -6.87 -5.59 -15.72
N MET A 110 -6.75 -4.73 -16.71
CA MET A 110 -7.05 -5.07 -18.10
C MET A 110 -6.09 -6.13 -18.65
N ALA A 111 -4.78 -5.98 -18.40
CA ALA A 111 -3.77 -6.93 -18.83
C ALA A 111 -3.94 -8.30 -18.13
N ALA A 112 -4.19 -8.31 -16.83
CA ALA A 112 -4.46 -9.50 -16.05
C ALA A 112 -5.70 -10.25 -16.54
N PHE A 113 -6.78 -9.52 -16.88
CA PHE A 113 -7.97 -10.09 -17.49
C PHE A 113 -7.67 -10.75 -18.83
N ALA A 114 -6.95 -10.06 -19.71
CA ALA A 114 -6.56 -10.60 -21.01
C ALA A 114 -5.73 -11.88 -20.85
N LEU A 115 -4.74 -11.86 -19.95
CA LEU A 115 -3.87 -13.02 -19.66
C LEU A 115 -4.58 -14.15 -18.92
N ALA A 116 -5.70 -13.91 -18.24
CA ALA A 116 -6.49 -14.94 -17.57
C ALA A 116 -7.53 -15.59 -18.49
N TRP A 117 -8.29 -14.78 -19.24
CA TRP A 117 -9.55 -15.19 -19.86
C TRP A 117 -9.61 -15.06 -21.38
N VAL A 118 -8.73 -14.27 -22.00
CA VAL A 118 -8.69 -14.15 -23.47
C VAL A 118 -7.69 -15.15 -24.06
N ARG A 119 -8.09 -15.80 -25.15
CA ARG A 119 -7.21 -16.71 -25.90
C ARG A 119 -6.48 -15.96 -26.98
N PHE A 120 -5.15 -15.93 -26.90
CA PHE A 120 -4.29 -15.36 -27.95
C PHE A 120 -2.93 -16.10 -27.97
N PRO A 121 -2.18 -16.02 -29.08
CA PRO A 121 -0.89 -16.72 -29.17
C PRO A 121 0.12 -16.14 -28.17
N PHE A 122 1.00 -16.99 -27.66
CA PHE A 122 2.08 -16.66 -26.71
C PHE A 122 1.62 -16.10 -25.36
N ARG A 123 0.34 -16.18 -25.01
CA ARG A 123 -0.22 -15.65 -23.76
C ARG A 123 0.60 -16.05 -22.51
N ASP A 124 0.93 -17.33 -22.38
CA ASP A 124 1.63 -17.85 -21.21
C ASP A 124 3.11 -17.47 -21.24
N THR A 125 3.72 -17.36 -22.43
CA THR A 125 5.09 -16.83 -22.59
C THR A 125 5.17 -15.36 -22.20
N ILE A 126 4.22 -14.55 -22.65
CA ILE A 126 4.15 -13.12 -22.27
C ILE A 126 3.99 -12.99 -20.77
N PHE A 127 3.13 -13.79 -20.14
CA PHE A 127 2.99 -13.80 -18.69
C PHE A 127 4.29 -14.18 -17.99
N LEU A 128 5.00 -15.21 -18.46
CA LEU A 128 6.29 -15.63 -17.92
C LEU A 128 7.33 -14.50 -18.02
N VAL A 129 7.40 -13.80 -19.15
CA VAL A 129 8.29 -12.64 -19.32
C VAL A 129 7.94 -11.52 -18.34
N ILE A 130 6.65 -11.22 -18.15
CA ILE A 130 6.20 -10.22 -17.16
C ILE A 130 6.64 -10.62 -15.75
N VAL A 131 6.47 -11.89 -15.39
CA VAL A 131 6.91 -12.40 -14.07
C VAL A 131 8.43 -12.32 -13.92
N ALA A 132 9.17 -12.64 -14.98
CA ALA A 132 10.64 -12.52 -14.97
C ALA A 132 11.11 -11.07 -14.74
N MET A 133 10.35 -10.06 -15.20
CA MET A 133 10.65 -8.64 -14.94
C MET A 133 10.62 -8.29 -13.44
N LEU A 134 9.90 -9.05 -12.59
CA LEU A 134 9.95 -8.85 -11.14
C LEU A 134 11.33 -9.09 -10.52
N MET A 135 12.18 -9.85 -11.21
CA MET A 135 13.55 -10.14 -10.74
C MET A 135 14.52 -9.00 -11.07
N VAL A 136 14.13 -8.06 -11.93
CA VAL A 136 14.99 -6.94 -12.34
C VAL A 136 14.97 -5.87 -11.26
N PRO A 137 16.12 -5.54 -10.63
CA PRO A 137 16.17 -4.45 -9.66
C PRO A 137 15.78 -3.11 -10.33
N VAL A 138 14.85 -2.40 -9.73
CA VAL A 138 14.34 -1.12 -10.26
C VAL A 138 15.46 -0.09 -10.51
N GLN A 139 16.52 -0.14 -9.70
CA GLN A 139 17.67 0.77 -9.77
C GLN A 139 18.43 0.69 -11.11
N VAL A 140 18.42 -0.48 -11.76
CA VAL A 140 19.08 -0.69 -13.06
C VAL A 140 18.44 0.19 -14.15
N GLY A 141 17.14 0.46 -14.01
CA GLY A 141 16.37 1.28 -14.96
C GLY A 141 16.53 2.79 -14.77
N PHE A 142 17.09 3.28 -13.68
CA PHE A 142 17.09 4.72 -13.38
C PHE A 142 17.87 5.55 -14.40
N ILE A 143 19.11 5.21 -14.65
CA ILE A 143 19.96 5.96 -15.60
C ILE A 143 19.39 5.93 -17.02
N PRO A 144 19.09 4.74 -17.59
CA PRO A 144 18.53 4.67 -18.95
C PRO A 144 17.22 5.46 -19.09
N THR A 145 16.32 5.39 -18.08
CA THR A 145 15.02 6.06 -18.15
C THR A 145 15.16 7.58 -18.04
N VAL A 146 16.03 8.09 -17.14
CA VAL A 146 16.30 9.52 -17.04
C VAL A 146 16.92 10.05 -18.31
N THR A 147 17.89 9.32 -18.88
CA THR A 147 18.53 9.68 -20.15
C THR A 147 17.49 9.73 -21.28
N GLY A 148 16.65 8.69 -21.39
CA GLY A 148 15.60 8.65 -22.39
C GLY A 148 14.58 9.78 -22.25
N PHE A 149 14.15 10.13 -21.04
CA PHE A 149 13.26 11.28 -20.82
C PHE A 149 13.92 12.61 -21.16
N ARG A 150 15.22 12.75 -20.92
CA ARG A 150 15.98 13.96 -21.27
C ARG A 150 16.14 14.09 -22.77
N GLU A 151 16.54 13.03 -23.45
CA GLU A 151 16.74 13.01 -24.91
C GLU A 151 15.44 13.12 -25.69
N SER A 152 14.30 12.67 -25.14
CA SER A 152 12.99 12.79 -25.78
C SER A 152 12.52 14.25 -25.96
N GLY A 153 13.11 15.21 -25.24
CA GLY A 153 12.70 16.61 -25.26
C GLY A 153 11.29 16.91 -24.78
N THR A 154 10.59 15.91 -24.19
CA THR A 154 9.18 16.03 -23.77
C THR A 154 8.97 16.87 -22.50
N GLY A 155 10.04 17.23 -21.81
CA GLY A 155 9.95 17.95 -20.52
C GLY A 155 9.39 17.14 -19.36
N LEU A 156 9.24 15.83 -19.48
CA LEU A 156 8.66 14.95 -18.44
C LEU A 156 9.36 15.08 -17.08
N LEU A 157 10.68 15.29 -17.07
CA LEU A 157 11.45 15.47 -15.83
C LEU A 157 11.18 16.82 -15.13
N THR A 158 10.49 17.75 -15.79
CA THR A 158 10.15 19.06 -15.20
C THR A 158 8.72 19.13 -14.68
N ASN A 159 7.97 18.05 -14.78
CA ASN A 159 6.60 17.88 -14.30
C ASN A 159 6.41 16.50 -13.67
N TYR A 160 5.20 16.18 -13.23
CA TYR A 160 4.90 14.89 -12.59
C TYR A 160 4.95 13.68 -13.56
N GLY A 161 5.01 13.90 -14.86
CA GLY A 161 4.87 12.85 -15.88
C GLY A 161 5.93 11.76 -15.78
N ALA A 162 7.21 12.13 -15.55
CA ALA A 162 8.27 11.14 -15.36
C ALA A 162 7.99 10.23 -14.15
N VAL A 163 7.56 10.82 -13.04
CA VAL A 163 7.26 10.06 -11.81
C VAL A 163 6.06 9.13 -12.02
N TRP A 164 4.99 9.62 -12.65
CA TRP A 164 3.80 8.81 -12.94
C TRP A 164 4.10 7.63 -13.85
N LEU A 165 4.83 7.87 -14.94
CA LEU A 165 5.17 6.84 -15.91
C LEU A 165 6.10 5.78 -15.33
N THR A 166 7.12 6.19 -14.58
CA THR A 166 8.07 5.25 -13.99
C THR A 166 7.42 4.40 -12.89
N HIS A 167 6.67 5.00 -11.96
CA HIS A 167 5.92 4.23 -10.98
C HIS A 167 4.92 3.27 -11.65
N THR A 168 4.24 3.72 -12.70
CA THR A 168 3.31 2.85 -13.44
C THR A 168 4.06 1.67 -14.06
N ALA A 169 5.13 1.93 -14.80
CA ALA A 169 5.87 0.89 -15.51
C ALA A 169 6.42 -0.20 -14.55
N TRP A 170 7.02 0.21 -13.45
CA TRP A 170 7.58 -0.73 -12.46
C TRP A 170 6.52 -1.45 -11.63
N ALA A 171 5.33 -0.89 -11.49
CA ALA A 171 4.22 -1.51 -10.77
C ALA A 171 3.49 -2.59 -11.60
N LEU A 172 3.50 -2.48 -12.94
CA LEU A 172 2.75 -3.38 -13.82
C LEU A 172 3.08 -4.86 -13.63
N PRO A 173 4.34 -5.32 -13.59
CA PRO A 173 4.64 -6.74 -13.44
C PRO A 173 4.01 -7.36 -12.21
N PHE A 174 4.12 -6.70 -11.06
CA PHE A 174 3.54 -7.18 -9.81
C PHE A 174 2.01 -7.15 -9.83
N GLY A 175 1.42 -6.05 -10.31
CA GLY A 175 -0.03 -5.91 -10.42
C GLY A 175 -0.65 -6.95 -11.35
N ILE A 176 -0.05 -7.19 -12.51
CA ILE A 176 -0.50 -8.19 -13.47
C ILE A 176 -0.40 -9.59 -12.87
N PHE A 177 0.73 -9.92 -12.23
CA PHE A 177 0.92 -11.20 -11.56
C PHE A 177 -0.14 -11.45 -10.49
N LEU A 178 -0.33 -10.50 -9.58
CA LEU A 178 -1.28 -10.62 -8.47
C LEU A 178 -2.71 -10.75 -8.97
N LEU A 179 -3.14 -9.85 -9.86
CA LEU A 179 -4.51 -9.81 -10.34
C LEU A 179 -4.85 -10.99 -11.25
N ARG A 180 -3.92 -11.42 -12.14
CA ARG A 180 -4.14 -12.60 -12.95
C ARG A 180 -4.33 -13.85 -12.09
N ASN A 181 -3.49 -14.04 -11.08
CA ASN A 181 -3.59 -15.18 -10.18
C ASN A 181 -4.93 -15.22 -9.43
N PHE A 182 -5.48 -14.06 -9.08
CA PHE A 182 -6.82 -13.96 -8.52
C PHE A 182 -7.89 -14.24 -9.60
N PHE A 183 -7.80 -13.62 -10.77
CA PHE A 183 -8.82 -13.74 -11.82
C PHE A 183 -9.03 -15.17 -12.31
N ILE A 184 -7.98 -15.99 -12.35
CA ILE A 184 -8.10 -17.42 -12.72
C ILE A 184 -8.84 -18.26 -11.68
N THR A 185 -9.02 -17.77 -10.44
CA THR A 185 -9.78 -18.49 -9.40
C THR A 185 -11.28 -18.22 -9.47
N LEU A 186 -11.71 -17.26 -10.29
CA LEU A 186 -13.13 -16.98 -10.48
C LEU A 186 -13.84 -18.16 -11.14
N PRO A 187 -15.12 -18.43 -10.80
CA PRO A 187 -15.87 -19.54 -11.39
C PRO A 187 -15.95 -19.42 -12.92
N LYS A 188 -15.46 -20.44 -13.63
CA LYS A 188 -15.45 -20.49 -15.10
C LYS A 188 -16.84 -20.43 -15.68
N ASP A 189 -17.79 -21.09 -15.03
CA ASP A 189 -19.18 -21.17 -15.47
C ASP A 189 -19.82 -19.80 -15.65
N LEU A 190 -19.49 -18.82 -14.79
CA LEU A 190 -19.99 -17.45 -14.93
C LEU A 190 -19.47 -16.78 -16.20
N ILE A 191 -18.20 -17.00 -16.52
CA ILE A 191 -17.57 -16.41 -17.72
C ILE A 191 -18.08 -17.09 -18.99
N GLU A 192 -18.29 -18.42 -18.95
CA GLU A 192 -18.79 -19.20 -20.07
C GLU A 192 -20.27 -18.88 -20.35
N ALA A 193 -21.11 -18.81 -19.31
CA ALA A 193 -22.51 -18.41 -19.45
C ALA A 193 -22.64 -17.02 -20.11
N ALA A 194 -21.88 -16.03 -19.63
CA ALA A 194 -21.88 -14.70 -20.23
C ALA A 194 -21.44 -14.69 -21.69
N ARG A 195 -20.51 -15.58 -22.11
CA ARG A 195 -20.13 -15.71 -23.51
C ARG A 195 -21.24 -16.35 -24.37
N ILE A 196 -21.95 -17.31 -23.83
CA ILE A 196 -23.11 -17.93 -24.49
C ILE A 196 -24.20 -16.89 -24.71
N ASP A 197 -24.41 -15.99 -23.71
CA ASP A 197 -25.34 -14.87 -23.80
C ASP A 197 -24.87 -13.74 -24.74
N GLY A 198 -23.72 -13.90 -25.40
CA GLY A 198 -23.19 -12.94 -26.37
C GLY A 198 -22.44 -11.75 -25.76
N ALA A 199 -22.08 -11.79 -24.47
CA ALA A 199 -21.33 -10.72 -23.85
C ALA A 199 -19.92 -10.57 -24.44
N SER A 200 -19.52 -9.33 -24.75
CA SER A 200 -18.16 -9.01 -25.20
C SER A 200 -17.14 -9.18 -24.05
N ASN A 201 -15.86 -9.37 -24.37
CA ASN A 201 -14.80 -9.43 -23.36
C ASN A 201 -14.79 -8.21 -22.44
N VAL A 202 -15.05 -7.00 -22.98
CA VAL A 202 -15.14 -5.76 -22.19
C VAL A 202 -16.36 -5.80 -21.27
N GLY A 203 -17.49 -6.33 -21.75
CA GLY A 203 -18.69 -6.55 -20.95
C GLY A 203 -18.39 -7.48 -19.76
N ILE A 204 -17.85 -8.68 -20.03
CA ILE A 204 -17.47 -9.65 -19.01
C ILE A 204 -16.50 -9.04 -17.98
N PHE A 205 -15.49 -8.33 -18.45
CA PHE A 205 -14.54 -7.64 -17.56
C PHE A 205 -15.25 -6.67 -16.61
N ARG A 206 -16.11 -5.79 -17.14
CA ARG A 206 -16.76 -4.73 -16.34
C ARG A 206 -17.86 -5.25 -15.42
N THR A 207 -18.66 -6.22 -15.89
CA THR A 207 -19.88 -6.64 -15.16
C THR A 207 -19.67 -7.86 -14.28
N ILE A 208 -18.63 -8.67 -14.53
CA ILE A 208 -18.37 -9.90 -13.77
C ILE A 208 -17.03 -9.83 -13.07
N VAL A 209 -15.94 -9.67 -13.83
CA VAL A 209 -14.60 -9.82 -13.26
C VAL A 209 -14.25 -8.68 -12.30
N LEU A 210 -14.46 -7.43 -12.68
CA LEU A 210 -14.16 -6.28 -11.81
C LEU A 210 -14.95 -6.32 -10.49
N PRO A 211 -16.29 -6.50 -10.48
CA PRO A 211 -17.06 -6.55 -9.23
C PRO A 211 -16.65 -7.70 -8.30
N LEU A 212 -16.39 -8.89 -8.85
CA LEU A 212 -15.97 -10.05 -8.07
C LEU A 212 -14.54 -9.93 -7.54
N SER A 213 -13.72 -9.08 -8.16
CA SER A 213 -12.31 -8.91 -7.84
C SER A 213 -12.00 -7.67 -7.00
N VAL A 214 -13.02 -6.95 -6.53
CA VAL A 214 -12.83 -5.77 -5.67
C VAL A 214 -11.83 -6.01 -4.53
N PRO A 215 -11.86 -7.15 -3.79
CA PRO A 215 -10.90 -7.38 -2.73
C PRO A 215 -9.44 -7.43 -3.21
N ALA A 216 -9.17 -8.11 -4.33
CA ALA A 216 -7.82 -8.24 -4.89
C ALA A 216 -7.33 -6.90 -5.48
N ILE A 217 -8.21 -6.19 -6.18
CA ILE A 217 -7.93 -4.87 -6.74
C ILE A 217 -7.64 -3.87 -5.63
N ALA A 218 -8.44 -3.87 -4.56
CA ALA A 218 -8.21 -3.01 -3.40
C ALA A 218 -6.90 -3.37 -2.68
N ALA A 219 -6.58 -4.65 -2.51
CA ALA A 219 -5.32 -5.08 -1.92
C ALA A 219 -4.12 -4.56 -2.74
N TYR A 220 -4.14 -4.73 -4.07
CA TYR A 220 -3.10 -4.20 -4.94
C TYR A 220 -3.04 -2.66 -4.86
N GLY A 221 -4.18 -1.98 -4.85
CA GLY A 221 -4.27 -0.52 -4.73
C GLY A 221 -3.64 0.00 -3.43
N ILE A 222 -3.87 -0.69 -2.30
CA ILE A 222 -3.25 -0.34 -1.01
C ILE A 222 -1.72 -0.50 -1.10
N PHE A 223 -1.22 -1.63 -1.60
CA PHE A 223 0.21 -1.85 -1.77
C PHE A 223 0.85 -0.77 -2.63
N GLN A 224 0.25 -0.48 -3.78
CA GLN A 224 0.76 0.50 -4.71
C GLN A 224 0.72 1.91 -4.13
N PHE A 225 -0.37 2.28 -3.44
CA PHE A 225 -0.47 3.56 -2.76
C PHE A 225 0.62 3.73 -1.71
N LEU A 226 0.79 2.74 -0.83
CA LEU A 226 1.80 2.77 0.23
C LEU A 226 3.22 2.79 -0.34
N TRP A 227 3.46 2.05 -1.42
CA TRP A 227 4.73 2.04 -2.11
C TRP A 227 5.10 3.41 -2.64
N VAL A 228 4.19 4.05 -3.38
CA VAL A 228 4.43 5.37 -3.99
C VAL A 228 4.51 6.46 -2.92
N TRP A 229 3.61 6.45 -1.94
CA TRP A 229 3.57 7.46 -0.87
C TRP A 229 4.88 7.52 -0.07
N ASN A 230 5.45 6.35 0.23
CA ASN A 230 6.69 6.25 1.01
C ASN A 230 7.96 6.30 0.14
N ASP A 231 7.83 6.42 -1.18
CA ASP A 231 8.98 6.43 -2.06
C ASP A 231 9.77 7.73 -1.93
N LEU A 232 11.05 7.57 -1.69
CA LEU A 232 12.04 8.65 -1.70
C LEU A 232 12.90 8.61 -2.96
N LEU A 233 13.32 7.40 -3.36
CA LEU A 233 14.38 7.23 -4.34
C LEU A 233 13.94 7.61 -5.75
N MET A 234 12.80 7.12 -6.21
CA MET A 234 12.26 7.53 -7.51
C MET A 234 11.94 9.01 -7.54
N SER A 235 11.39 9.54 -6.44
CA SER A 235 11.08 10.96 -6.33
C SER A 235 12.33 11.84 -6.39
N LEU A 236 13.43 11.45 -5.76
CA LEU A 236 14.73 12.16 -5.88
C LEU A 236 15.26 12.16 -7.32
N ILE A 237 15.03 11.09 -8.06
CA ILE A 237 15.57 10.91 -9.42
C ILE A 237 14.69 11.59 -10.47
N TYR A 238 13.37 11.47 -10.37
CA TYR A 238 12.45 11.90 -11.40
C TYR A 238 11.70 13.21 -11.08
N ALA A 239 11.53 13.60 -9.81
CA ALA A 239 10.95 14.89 -9.41
C ALA A 239 12.06 15.93 -9.22
N GLN A 240 12.78 16.26 -10.28
CA GLN A 240 14.00 17.09 -10.20
C GLN A 240 13.75 18.57 -9.85
N ARG A 241 12.55 19.11 -10.13
CA ARG A 241 12.20 20.48 -9.76
C ARG A 241 11.70 20.54 -8.33
N ASN A 242 12.20 21.51 -7.55
CA ASN A 242 11.76 21.76 -6.16
C ASN A 242 10.23 21.91 -6.04
N ALA A 243 9.59 22.54 -7.04
CA ALA A 243 8.15 22.77 -7.05
C ALA A 243 7.28 21.50 -7.12
N ILE A 244 7.85 20.35 -7.50
CA ILE A 244 7.12 19.08 -7.62
C ILE A 244 7.61 18.00 -6.65
N GLN A 245 8.50 18.34 -5.73
CA GLN A 245 9.05 17.40 -4.76
C GLN A 245 7.99 16.99 -3.72
N PRO A 246 7.83 15.68 -3.43
CA PRO A 246 6.91 15.20 -2.41
C PRO A 246 7.46 15.38 -1.00
N MET A 247 6.62 15.09 0.00
CA MET A 247 6.93 15.18 1.43
C MET A 247 8.16 14.37 1.83
N THR A 248 8.35 13.17 1.28
CA THR A 248 9.51 12.32 1.57
C THR A 248 10.83 13.02 1.24
N VAL A 249 10.89 13.71 0.11
CA VAL A 249 12.07 14.49 -0.29
C VAL A 249 12.26 15.74 0.60
N LYS A 250 11.18 16.47 0.87
CA LYS A 250 11.24 17.67 1.72
C LYS A 250 11.67 17.36 3.16
N VAL A 251 11.13 16.30 3.75
CA VAL A 251 11.53 15.88 5.11
C VAL A 251 12.99 15.41 5.15
N THR A 252 13.49 14.79 4.09
CA THR A 252 14.92 14.45 4.00
C THR A 252 15.81 15.70 3.95
N GLN A 253 15.35 16.77 3.30
CA GLN A 253 16.05 18.06 3.32
C GLN A 253 16.02 18.72 4.71
N LEU A 254 14.89 18.62 5.44
CA LEU A 254 14.82 19.06 6.84
C LEU A 254 15.80 18.29 7.73
N LEU A 255 15.99 16.98 7.51
CA LEU A 255 17.01 16.20 8.20
C LEU A 255 18.41 16.78 8.03
N GLY A 256 18.77 17.23 6.82
CA GLY A 256 20.05 17.89 6.58
C GLY A 256 20.20 19.22 7.31
N THR A 257 19.12 19.98 7.47
CA THR A 257 19.12 21.31 8.07
C THR A 257 18.98 21.26 9.60
N TYR A 258 18.14 20.33 10.12
CA TYR A 258 17.78 20.25 11.54
C TYR A 258 18.16 18.91 12.17
N ALA A 259 19.30 18.34 11.78
CA ALA A 259 19.75 17.01 12.23
C ALA A 259 19.76 16.80 13.76
N THR A 260 19.86 17.87 14.54
CA THR A 260 19.85 17.85 16.01
C THR A 260 18.47 18.10 16.63
N GLU A 261 17.45 18.41 15.84
CA GLU A 261 16.11 18.76 16.33
C GLU A 261 15.14 17.57 16.16
N TRP A 262 15.33 16.52 16.95
CA TRP A 262 14.53 15.29 16.90
C TRP A 262 13.02 15.50 17.06
N SER A 263 12.61 16.52 17.83
CA SER A 263 11.18 16.86 18.00
C SER A 263 10.54 17.35 16.70
N LEU A 264 11.26 18.20 15.96
CA LEU A 264 10.81 18.70 14.66
C LEU A 264 10.72 17.58 13.61
N LEU A 265 11.76 16.74 13.57
CA LEU A 265 11.82 15.60 12.65
C LEU A 265 10.72 14.57 12.94
N SER A 266 10.44 14.31 14.23
CA SER A 266 9.36 13.44 14.65
C SER A 266 7.99 13.98 14.24
N ALA A 267 7.75 15.30 14.40
CA ALA A 267 6.51 15.94 13.94
C ALA A 267 6.33 15.83 12.42
N ALA A 268 7.40 16.07 11.65
CA ALA A 268 7.38 15.91 10.20
C ALA A 268 7.11 14.46 9.77
N ALA A 269 7.72 13.47 10.44
CA ALA A 269 7.49 12.05 10.18
C ALA A 269 6.03 11.65 10.47
N PHE A 270 5.43 12.16 11.53
CA PHE A 270 4.01 11.91 11.83
C PHE A 270 3.06 12.54 10.82
N LEU A 271 3.35 13.75 10.32
CA LEU A 271 2.56 14.36 9.24
C LEU A 271 2.54 13.49 7.97
N ILE A 272 3.68 12.91 7.60
CA ILE A 272 3.73 11.99 6.46
C ILE A 272 2.95 10.70 6.75
N MET A 273 3.01 10.18 7.97
CA MET A 273 2.41 8.90 8.35
C MET A 273 0.88 8.95 8.43
N ILE A 274 0.28 10.12 8.63
CA ILE A 274 -1.18 10.27 8.78
C ILE A 274 -1.94 9.68 7.58
N VAL A 275 -1.53 10.02 6.36
CA VAL A 275 -2.24 9.59 5.14
C VAL A 275 -2.16 8.07 4.93
N PRO A 276 -1.00 7.42 5.00
CA PRO A 276 -0.90 5.95 5.00
C PRO A 276 -1.78 5.28 6.05
N LEU A 277 -1.81 5.81 7.27
CA LEU A 277 -2.64 5.25 8.34
C LEU A 277 -4.13 5.35 8.02
N ILE A 278 -4.60 6.51 7.54
CA ILE A 278 -5.99 6.68 7.12
C ILE A 278 -6.36 5.70 6.01
N VAL A 279 -5.52 5.60 4.99
CA VAL A 279 -5.74 4.69 3.85
C VAL A 279 -5.77 3.23 4.32
N PHE A 280 -4.80 2.83 5.14
CA PHE A 280 -4.73 1.46 5.67
C PHE A 280 -5.94 1.12 6.55
N ILE A 281 -6.28 1.97 7.53
CA ILE A 281 -7.42 1.74 8.42
C ILE A 281 -8.75 1.68 7.64
N SER A 282 -8.91 2.54 6.64
CA SER A 282 -10.12 2.58 5.81
C SER A 282 -10.29 1.34 4.95
N LEU A 283 -9.19 0.77 4.46
CA LEU A 283 -9.20 -0.30 3.47
C LEU A 283 -8.73 -1.66 4.03
N GLN A 284 -8.32 -1.77 5.31
CA GLN A 284 -7.75 -2.98 5.91
C GLN A 284 -8.63 -4.23 5.74
N ARG A 285 -9.96 -4.09 5.73
CA ARG A 285 -10.88 -5.20 5.52
C ARG A 285 -10.68 -5.89 4.17
N PHE A 286 -10.45 -5.10 3.12
CA PHE A 286 -10.20 -5.62 1.78
C PHE A 286 -8.81 -6.25 1.67
N PHE A 287 -7.82 -5.69 2.37
CA PHE A 287 -6.47 -6.22 2.45
C PHE A 287 -6.46 -7.64 3.05
N VAL A 288 -7.13 -7.83 4.19
CA VAL A 288 -7.24 -9.15 4.82
C VAL A 288 -7.97 -10.15 3.91
N GLN A 289 -9.07 -9.74 3.28
CA GLN A 289 -9.81 -10.60 2.35
C GLN A 289 -8.98 -10.97 1.12
N GLY A 290 -8.24 -10.02 0.54
CA GLY A 290 -7.39 -10.24 -0.63
C GLY A 290 -6.24 -11.21 -0.35
N LEU A 291 -5.60 -11.11 0.82
CA LEU A 291 -4.54 -12.04 1.24
C LEU A 291 -5.07 -13.45 1.51
N LEU A 292 -6.23 -13.57 2.17
CA LEU A 292 -6.82 -14.86 2.49
C LEU A 292 -7.37 -15.56 1.25
N ALA A 293 -7.88 -14.85 0.27
CA ALA A 293 -8.36 -15.45 -0.99
C ALA A 293 -7.26 -16.17 -1.78
N GLY A 294 -5.99 -15.76 -1.62
CA GLY A 294 -4.83 -16.44 -2.21
C GLY A 294 -4.30 -17.64 -1.40
N SER A 295 -4.75 -17.81 -0.15
CA SER A 295 -4.22 -18.84 0.78
C SER A 295 -5.12 -20.05 0.97
N VAL A 296 -6.38 -19.99 0.56
CA VAL A 296 -7.32 -21.12 0.63
C VAL A 296 -7.20 -21.93 -0.64
N LYS A 297 -6.48 -23.06 -0.55
CA LYS A 297 -6.49 -24.14 -1.52
C LYS A 297 -7.56 -25.15 -1.14
#